data_e821827e76e09286ffa21784a556cf09
#
_entry.id   e821827e76e09286ffa21784a556cf09
#
_cell.length_a   1.000
_cell.length_b   1.000
_cell.length_c   1.000
_cell.angle_alpha   90.00
_cell.angle_beta   90.00
_cell.angle_gamma   90.00
#
_symmetry.space_group_name_H-M   'P 1'
#
loop_
_entity.id
_entity.type
_entity.pdbx_description
1 polymer ?
#
loop_
_entity_poly.entity_id
_entity_poly.type
_entity_poly.pdbx_seq_one_letter_code
_entity_poly.pdbx_strand_id
1 'polypeptide(L)'
;MLSFTVEILSYTLGAAVLIGKPLRERVLLKKAGECKAVLTRKKDVLYPVVLCAAIALLVFIRIRSFSLFIDIVLRAAAVLALEAAVRDDICRKNAGIYKNLLIADGKILPVSDIVRIQAPTNTEQNTVLVLDVASARDSEITLYFNSAQDRINAEKALKKSIHML
;
A
#
# COMPACT_ATOMS: atom_id res chain seq x y z
N MET A 1 -16.46 -29.84 -15.87
CA MET A 1 -16.07 -29.88 -14.45
C MET A 1 -14.93 -28.92 -14.12
N LEU A 2 -13.81 -28.93 -14.86
CA LEU A 2 -12.64 -28.08 -14.57
C LEU A 2 -12.97 -26.58 -14.54
N SER A 3 -13.73 -26.06 -15.52
CA SER A 3 -14.15 -24.66 -15.60
C SER A 3 -14.96 -24.21 -14.38
N PHE A 4 -15.88 -25.06 -13.89
CA PHE A 4 -16.70 -24.78 -12.71
C PHE A 4 -15.84 -24.68 -11.43
N THR A 5 -14.83 -25.55 -11.31
CA THR A 5 -13.91 -25.53 -10.17
C THR A 5 -13.05 -24.25 -10.16
N VAL A 6 -12.55 -23.83 -11.32
CA VAL A 6 -11.78 -22.58 -11.48
C VAL A 6 -12.64 -21.35 -11.15
N GLU A 7 -13.91 -21.38 -11.55
CA GLU A 7 -14.87 -20.33 -11.27
C GLU A 7 -15.09 -20.18 -9.75
N ILE A 8 -15.44 -21.26 -9.06
CA ILE A 8 -15.64 -21.23 -7.60
C ILE A 8 -14.37 -20.76 -6.90
N LEU A 9 -13.21 -21.27 -7.29
CA LEU A 9 -11.93 -20.90 -6.70
C LEU A 9 -11.65 -19.39 -6.85
N SER A 10 -11.89 -18.82 -8.02
CA SER A 10 -11.66 -17.39 -8.26
C SER A 10 -12.57 -16.50 -7.40
N TYR A 11 -13.86 -16.84 -7.27
CA TYR A 11 -14.79 -16.10 -6.42
C TYR A 11 -14.44 -16.25 -4.94
N THR A 12 -14.06 -17.44 -4.51
CA THR A 12 -13.66 -17.71 -3.13
C THR A 12 -12.40 -16.92 -2.76
N LEU A 13 -11.39 -16.90 -3.64
CA LEU A 13 -10.17 -16.12 -3.43
C LEU A 13 -10.46 -14.62 -3.43
N GLY A 14 -11.26 -14.12 -4.36
CA GLY A 14 -11.67 -12.71 -4.40
C GLY A 14 -12.41 -12.29 -3.12
N ALA A 15 -13.35 -13.10 -2.66
CA ALA A 15 -14.05 -12.87 -1.40
C ALA A 15 -13.10 -12.90 -0.20
N ALA A 16 -12.17 -13.85 -0.15
CA ALA A 16 -11.17 -13.95 0.91
C ALA A 16 -10.25 -12.72 0.97
N VAL A 17 -9.87 -12.16 -0.18
CA VAL A 17 -9.10 -10.92 -0.27
C VAL A 17 -9.87 -9.75 0.34
N LEU A 18 -11.15 -9.59 0.00
CA LEU A 18 -11.97 -8.48 0.50
C LEU A 18 -12.30 -8.63 1.99
N ILE A 19 -12.72 -9.81 2.42
CA ILE A 19 -13.07 -10.09 3.82
C ILE A 19 -11.82 -10.04 4.71
N GLY A 20 -10.66 -10.48 4.18
CA GLY A 20 -9.39 -10.46 4.88
C GLY A 20 -8.78 -9.05 5.07
N LYS A 21 -9.27 -8.04 4.36
CA LYS A 21 -8.74 -6.66 4.42
C LYS A 21 -8.65 -6.11 5.85
N PRO A 22 -9.72 -6.09 6.67
CA PRO A 22 -9.67 -5.52 8.03
C PRO A 22 -8.72 -6.30 8.95
N LEU A 23 -8.59 -7.61 8.77
CA LEU A 23 -7.66 -8.42 9.54
C LEU A 23 -6.21 -8.07 9.19
N ARG A 24 -5.88 -7.94 7.90
CA ARG A 24 -4.56 -7.55 7.42
C ARG A 24 -4.17 -6.14 7.90
N GLU A 25 -5.11 -5.21 7.87
CA GLU A 25 -4.91 -3.86 8.39
C GLU A 25 -4.57 -3.88 9.89
N ARG A 26 -5.33 -4.63 10.70
CA ARG A 26 -5.05 -4.79 12.14
C ARG A 26 -3.69 -5.42 12.41
N VAL A 27 -3.32 -6.46 11.67
CA VAL A 27 -2.00 -7.12 11.82
C VAL A 27 -0.87 -6.17 11.45
N LEU A 28 -1.04 -5.38 10.36
CA LEU A 28 -0.07 -4.38 9.96
C LEU A 28 0.12 -3.31 11.04
N LEU A 29 -0.96 -2.72 11.54
CA LEU A 29 -0.91 -1.69 12.58
C LEU A 29 -0.32 -2.21 13.89
N LYS A 30 -0.63 -3.46 14.26
CA LYS A 30 -0.03 -4.10 15.44
C LYS A 30 1.50 -4.25 15.29
N LYS A 31 1.98 -4.60 14.10
CA LYS A 31 3.43 -4.67 13.80
C LYS A 31 4.08 -3.29 13.74
N ALA A 32 3.38 -2.31 13.19
CA ALA A 32 3.85 -0.94 13.07
C ALA A 32 4.08 -0.28 14.44
N GLY A 33 3.22 -0.59 15.41
CA GLY A 33 3.26 0.00 16.74
C GLY A 33 2.62 1.39 16.79
N GLU A 34 3.04 2.22 17.74
CA GLU A 34 2.47 3.55 17.94
C GLU A 34 2.75 4.48 16.77
N CYS A 35 1.72 5.21 16.32
CA CYS A 35 1.85 6.21 15.26
C CYS A 35 2.49 7.48 15.82
N LYS A 36 3.63 7.89 15.26
CA LYS A 36 4.37 9.09 15.67
C LYS A 36 4.05 10.31 14.82
N ALA A 37 3.76 10.11 13.53
CA ALA A 37 3.37 11.17 12.61
C ALA A 37 2.51 10.60 11.47
N VAL A 38 1.45 11.32 11.12
CA VAL A 38 0.56 10.98 10.00
C VAL A 38 1.07 11.72 8.76
N LEU A 39 1.18 10.99 7.64
CA LEU A 39 1.53 11.58 6.34
C LEU A 39 0.29 12.10 5.62
N THR A 40 0.50 13.02 4.68
CA THR A 40 -0.57 13.53 3.82
C THR A 40 -1.20 12.40 3.02
N ARG A 41 -2.52 12.27 3.12
CA ARG A 41 -3.28 11.28 2.35
C ARG A 41 -3.63 11.88 0.99
N LYS A 42 -3.06 11.34 -0.09
CA LYS A 42 -3.60 11.59 -1.43
C LYS A 42 -4.95 10.89 -1.56
N LYS A 43 -5.99 11.62 -2.05
CA LYS A 43 -7.29 11.01 -2.38
C LYS A 43 -7.05 9.89 -3.38
N ASP A 44 -7.42 8.68 -2.99
CA ASP A 44 -7.25 7.51 -3.84
C ASP A 44 -8.55 7.21 -4.59
N VAL A 45 -8.50 7.41 -5.89
CA VAL A 45 -9.56 7.01 -6.82
C VAL A 45 -9.25 5.63 -7.42
N LEU A 46 -8.00 5.17 -7.29
CA LEU A 46 -7.53 3.94 -7.93
C LEU A 46 -8.21 2.69 -7.35
N TYR A 47 -8.31 2.61 -6.02
CA TYR A 47 -8.92 1.46 -5.35
C TYR A 47 -10.35 1.18 -5.81
N PRO A 48 -11.31 2.14 -5.74
CA PRO A 48 -12.67 1.87 -6.20
C PRO A 48 -12.74 1.57 -7.70
N VAL A 49 -11.92 2.22 -8.53
CA VAL A 49 -11.89 1.94 -9.98
C VAL A 49 -11.40 0.52 -10.26
N VAL A 50 -10.29 0.10 -9.65
CA VAL A 50 -9.76 -1.26 -9.85
C VAL A 50 -10.73 -2.31 -9.29
N LEU A 51 -11.37 -2.04 -8.15
CA LEU A 51 -12.39 -2.91 -7.58
C LEU A 51 -13.55 -3.10 -8.53
N CYS A 52 -14.12 -2.02 -9.07
CA CYS A 52 -15.21 -2.08 -10.04
C CYS A 52 -14.77 -2.81 -11.33
N ALA A 53 -13.56 -2.52 -11.83
CA ALA A 53 -13.03 -3.17 -13.03
C ALA A 53 -12.82 -4.69 -12.84
N ALA A 54 -12.29 -5.11 -11.69
CA ALA A 54 -12.10 -6.52 -11.35
C ALA A 54 -13.44 -7.27 -11.27
N ILE A 55 -14.44 -6.66 -10.61
CA ILE A 55 -15.80 -7.25 -10.54
C ILE A 55 -16.43 -7.32 -11.93
N ALA A 56 -16.36 -6.24 -12.71
CA ALA A 56 -16.89 -6.21 -14.08
C ALA A 56 -16.22 -7.26 -14.97
N LEU A 57 -14.91 -7.47 -14.84
CA LEU A 57 -14.17 -8.50 -15.55
C LEU A 57 -14.66 -9.90 -15.18
N LEU A 58 -14.85 -10.20 -13.91
CA LEU A 58 -15.37 -11.50 -13.46
C LEU A 58 -16.78 -11.78 -13.99
N VAL A 59 -17.64 -10.75 -14.02
CA VAL A 59 -18.99 -10.84 -14.61
C VAL A 59 -18.91 -11.04 -16.12
N PHE A 60 -18.04 -10.31 -16.81
CA PHE A 60 -17.85 -10.43 -18.26
C PHE A 60 -17.38 -11.83 -18.68
N ILE A 61 -16.44 -12.40 -17.94
CA ILE A 61 -15.96 -13.78 -18.16
C ILE A 61 -17.11 -14.78 -18.00
N ARG A 62 -18.05 -14.53 -17.10
CA ARG A 62 -19.23 -15.40 -16.89
C ARG A 62 -20.20 -15.36 -18.07
N ILE A 63 -20.37 -14.19 -18.69
CA ILE A 63 -21.30 -13.99 -19.81
C ILE A 63 -20.73 -14.54 -21.11
N ARG A 64 -19.42 -14.42 -21.32
CA ARG A 64 -18.73 -14.85 -22.54
C ARG A 64 -18.01 -16.18 -22.34
N SER A 65 -18.24 -17.11 -23.28
CA SER A 65 -17.50 -18.38 -23.33
C SER A 65 -16.10 -18.14 -23.90
N PHE A 66 -15.08 -18.25 -23.06
CA PHE A 66 -13.68 -18.24 -23.47
C PHE A 66 -13.10 -19.65 -23.49
N SER A 67 -11.96 -19.83 -24.18
CA SER A 67 -11.19 -21.06 -24.05
C SER A 67 -10.72 -21.19 -22.57
N LEU A 68 -10.59 -22.40 -22.08
CA LEU A 68 -10.23 -22.68 -20.68
C LEU A 68 -8.96 -21.93 -20.23
N PHE A 69 -7.95 -21.84 -21.11
CA PHE A 69 -6.72 -21.14 -20.80
C PHE A 69 -6.95 -19.64 -20.59
N ILE A 70 -7.69 -18.99 -21.48
CA ILE A 70 -8.01 -17.55 -21.38
C ILE A 70 -8.87 -17.29 -20.14
N ASP A 71 -9.85 -18.14 -19.84
CA ASP A 71 -10.69 -18.05 -18.65
C ASP A 71 -9.84 -18.06 -17.36
N ILE A 72 -8.90 -18.99 -17.23
CA ILE A 72 -7.98 -19.08 -16.09
C ILE A 72 -7.13 -17.80 -15.97
N VAL A 73 -6.52 -17.35 -17.07
CA VAL A 73 -5.64 -16.17 -17.06
C VAL A 73 -6.40 -14.92 -16.67
N LEU A 74 -7.58 -14.68 -17.21
CA LEU A 74 -8.40 -13.51 -16.91
C LEU A 74 -8.88 -13.50 -15.45
N ARG A 75 -9.30 -14.65 -14.91
CA ARG A 75 -9.71 -14.78 -13.50
C ARG A 75 -8.52 -14.55 -12.56
N ALA A 76 -7.37 -15.12 -12.88
CA ALA A 76 -6.15 -14.89 -12.10
C ALA A 76 -5.76 -13.41 -12.11
N ALA A 77 -5.81 -12.75 -13.26
CA ALA A 77 -5.55 -11.33 -13.40
C ALA A 77 -6.53 -10.48 -12.57
N ALA A 78 -7.83 -10.80 -12.56
CA ALA A 78 -8.82 -10.10 -11.75
C ALA A 78 -8.55 -10.23 -10.25
N VAL A 79 -8.22 -11.43 -9.76
CA VAL A 79 -7.91 -11.68 -8.34
C VAL A 79 -6.61 -10.97 -7.93
N LEU A 80 -5.57 -10.99 -8.78
CA LEU A 80 -4.32 -10.29 -8.52
C LEU A 80 -4.50 -8.77 -8.50
N ALA A 81 -5.29 -8.23 -9.43
CA ALA A 81 -5.63 -6.81 -9.45
C ALA A 81 -6.37 -6.38 -8.16
N LEU A 82 -7.32 -7.21 -7.71
CA LEU A 82 -8.05 -6.99 -6.47
C LEU A 82 -7.12 -7.01 -5.24
N GLU A 83 -6.20 -7.98 -5.17
CA GLU A 83 -5.20 -8.07 -4.10
C GLU A 83 -4.29 -6.84 -4.07
N ALA A 84 -3.79 -6.42 -5.23
CA ALA A 84 -2.94 -5.23 -5.35
C ALA A 84 -3.69 -3.97 -4.90
N ALA A 85 -4.95 -3.80 -5.32
CA ALA A 85 -5.79 -2.67 -4.94
C ALA A 85 -6.05 -2.63 -3.43
N VAL A 86 -6.40 -3.78 -2.82
CA VAL A 86 -6.62 -3.88 -1.37
C VAL A 86 -5.35 -3.54 -0.59
N ARG A 87 -4.20 -4.02 -1.03
CA ARG A 87 -2.91 -3.73 -0.40
C ARG A 87 -2.57 -2.24 -0.49
N ASP A 88 -2.74 -1.64 -1.66
CA ASP A 88 -2.49 -0.21 -1.87
C ASP A 88 -3.41 0.66 -1.00
N ASP A 89 -4.71 0.33 -0.93
CA ASP A 89 -5.67 1.05 -0.08
C ASP A 89 -5.28 0.96 1.42
N ILE A 90 -4.89 -0.21 1.91
CA ILE A 90 -4.43 -0.38 3.30
C ILE A 90 -3.20 0.51 3.57
N CYS A 91 -2.22 0.53 2.67
CA CYS A 91 -1.01 1.34 2.81
C CYS A 91 -1.32 2.83 2.79
N ARG A 92 -2.15 3.29 1.85
CA ARG A 92 -2.51 4.72 1.72
C ARG A 92 -3.37 5.21 2.88
N LYS A 93 -4.33 4.39 3.32
CA LYS A 93 -5.19 4.72 4.46
C LYS A 93 -4.39 4.89 5.75
N ASN A 94 -3.35 4.10 5.91
CA ASN A 94 -2.51 4.07 7.10
C ASN A 94 -1.13 4.71 6.86
N ALA A 95 -1.02 5.62 5.87
CA ALA A 95 0.22 6.33 5.60
C ALA A 95 0.70 7.13 6.84
N GLY A 96 1.89 6.83 7.31
CA GLY A 96 2.42 7.43 8.54
C GLY A 96 3.77 6.86 8.96
N ILE A 97 4.37 7.54 9.92
CA ILE A 97 5.59 7.13 10.60
C ILE A 97 5.18 6.47 11.91
N TYR A 98 5.48 5.20 12.04
CA TYR A 98 5.22 4.40 13.22
C TYR A 98 6.53 4.09 13.96
N LYS A 99 6.41 3.49 15.14
CA LYS A 99 7.58 3.11 15.95
C LYS A 99 8.54 2.18 15.20
N ASN A 100 8.01 1.18 14.50
CA ASN A 100 8.80 0.13 13.84
C ASN A 100 8.77 0.22 12.31
N LEU A 101 7.74 0.83 11.73
CA LEU A 101 7.51 0.86 10.30
C LEU A 101 7.23 2.27 9.79
N LEU A 102 7.68 2.55 8.58
CA LEU A 102 7.26 3.67 7.76
C LEU A 102 6.30 3.15 6.69
N ILE A 103 5.10 3.71 6.60
CA ILE A 103 4.12 3.40 5.56
C ILE A 103 3.95 4.64 4.69
N ALA A 104 4.47 4.60 3.47
CA ALA A 104 4.44 5.73 2.54
C ALA A 104 4.38 5.25 1.09
N ASP A 105 3.66 5.96 0.24
CA ASP A 105 3.54 5.71 -1.21
C ASP A 105 3.27 4.24 -1.60
N GLY A 106 2.37 3.58 -0.84
CA GLY A 106 2.03 2.17 -1.08
C GLY A 106 3.11 1.17 -0.63
N LYS A 107 4.19 1.64 0.00
CA LYS A 107 5.31 0.83 0.50
C LYS A 107 5.28 0.75 2.03
N ILE A 108 5.76 -0.37 2.53
CA ILE A 108 5.94 -0.63 3.97
C ILE A 108 7.42 -0.90 4.18
N LEU A 109 8.06 -0.06 4.96
CA LEU A 109 9.50 -0.10 5.21
C LEU A 109 9.78 -0.16 6.71
N PRO A 110 10.70 -1.01 7.16
CA PRO A 110 11.23 -0.95 8.52
C PRO A 110 11.93 0.38 8.75
N VAL A 111 11.76 0.98 9.92
CA VAL A 111 12.48 2.23 10.27
C VAL A 111 13.98 1.99 10.35
N SER A 112 14.41 0.75 10.63
CA SER A 112 15.82 0.33 10.63
C SER A 112 16.51 0.45 9.26
N ASP A 113 15.73 0.42 8.18
CA ASP A 113 16.28 0.47 6.82
C ASP A 113 16.51 1.92 6.34
N ILE A 114 16.12 2.92 7.13
CA ILE A 114 16.35 4.34 6.83
C ILE A 114 17.79 4.68 7.19
N VAL A 115 18.59 4.98 6.16
CA VAL A 115 20.03 5.30 6.31
C VAL A 115 20.24 6.77 6.62
N ARG A 116 19.53 7.66 5.91
CA ARG A 116 19.72 9.10 5.99
C ARG A 116 18.42 9.86 5.78
N ILE A 117 18.32 11.00 6.45
CA ILE A 117 17.23 11.95 6.27
C ILE A 117 17.82 13.18 5.59
N GLN A 118 17.33 13.49 4.40
CA GLN A 118 17.73 14.69 3.66
C GLN A 118 16.66 15.76 3.82
N ALA A 119 17.04 16.89 4.42
CA ALA A 119 16.16 18.06 4.43
C ALA A 119 16.21 18.73 3.04
N PRO A 120 15.07 19.23 2.53
CA PRO A 120 15.05 19.90 1.24
C PRO A 120 15.93 21.17 1.25
N THR A 121 16.72 21.33 0.21
CA THR A 121 17.67 22.44 0.07
C THR A 121 16.96 23.76 -0.31
N ASN A 122 15.72 23.70 -0.81
CA ASN A 122 14.95 24.84 -1.29
C ASN A 122 13.79 25.20 -0.37
N THR A 123 13.65 26.49 -0.10
CA THR A 123 12.61 27.09 0.77
C THR A 123 11.18 26.82 0.28
N GLU A 124 11.00 26.58 -1.02
CA GLU A 124 9.69 26.27 -1.62
C GLU A 124 9.17 24.83 -1.30
N GLN A 125 10.03 23.93 -0.81
CA GLN A 125 9.68 22.55 -0.50
C GLN A 125 9.59 22.25 1.01
N ASN A 126 9.16 23.24 1.79
CA ASN A 126 9.09 23.11 3.26
C ASN A 126 8.16 21.99 3.77
N THR A 127 7.37 21.35 2.90
CA THR A 127 6.45 20.25 3.23
C THR A 127 6.95 18.88 2.75
N VAL A 128 8.19 18.80 2.27
CA VAL A 128 8.76 17.56 1.71
C VAL A 128 9.94 17.10 2.56
N LEU A 129 10.09 15.80 2.74
CA LEU A 129 11.23 15.14 3.36
C LEU A 129 11.69 13.97 2.47
N VAL A 130 12.96 13.91 2.17
CA VAL A 130 13.55 12.83 1.38
C VAL A 130 14.31 11.89 2.32
N LEU A 131 14.07 10.60 2.18
CA LEU A 131 14.71 9.55 2.98
C LEU A 131 15.54 8.66 2.06
N ASP A 132 16.80 8.43 2.41
CA ASP A 132 17.64 7.41 1.81
C ASP A 132 17.39 6.08 2.53
N VAL A 133 17.12 5.03 1.77
CA VAL A 133 16.79 3.71 2.29
C VAL A 133 17.81 2.68 1.80
N ALA A 134 18.23 1.78 2.69
CA ALA A 134 19.18 0.70 2.36
C ALA A 134 18.63 -0.37 1.40
N SER A 135 17.36 -0.28 0.99
CA SER A 135 16.73 -1.26 0.11
C SER A 135 17.26 -1.18 -1.31
N ALA A 136 17.59 -2.34 -1.89
CA ALA A 136 18.22 -2.45 -3.23
C ALA A 136 17.34 -1.98 -4.41
N ARG A 137 16.03 -1.69 -4.19
CA ARG A 137 15.11 -1.29 -5.27
C ARG A 137 14.83 0.21 -5.34
N ASP A 138 14.87 0.91 -4.21
CA ASP A 138 14.56 2.34 -4.14
C ASP A 138 15.51 2.99 -3.14
N SER A 139 16.46 3.75 -3.65
CA SER A 139 17.44 4.46 -2.80
C SER A 139 16.81 5.67 -2.11
N GLU A 140 15.77 6.25 -2.67
CA GLU A 140 15.14 7.48 -2.15
C GLU A 140 13.63 7.36 -2.06
N ILE A 141 13.07 7.87 -0.96
CA ILE A 141 11.63 7.97 -0.75
C ILE A 141 11.28 9.39 -0.33
N THR A 142 10.33 9.97 -1.06
CA THR A 142 9.85 11.31 -0.80
C THR A 142 8.56 11.29 0.01
N LEU A 143 8.59 11.92 1.18
CA LEU A 143 7.43 12.07 2.06
C LEU A 143 6.81 13.45 1.90
N TYR A 144 5.49 13.52 1.80
CA TYR A 144 4.73 14.75 1.69
C TYR A 144 3.93 15.01 2.96
N PHE A 145 3.97 16.26 3.44
CA PHE A 145 3.27 16.70 4.65
C PHE A 145 2.28 17.82 4.33
N ASN A 146 1.24 17.95 5.14
CA ASN A 146 0.24 19.02 4.98
C ASN A 146 0.78 20.39 5.42
N SER A 147 1.74 20.39 6.37
CA SER A 147 2.34 21.61 6.88
C SER A 147 3.84 21.44 7.13
N ALA A 148 4.57 22.55 7.14
CA ALA A 148 5.98 22.56 7.50
C ALA A 148 6.20 22.09 8.97
N GLN A 149 5.25 22.37 9.86
CA GLN A 149 5.30 21.94 11.25
C GLN A 149 5.20 20.42 11.38
N ASP A 150 4.30 19.78 10.59
CA ASP A 150 4.16 18.31 10.56
C ASP A 150 5.45 17.65 10.06
N ARG A 151 6.10 18.24 9.06
CA ARG A 151 7.40 17.79 8.55
C ARG A 151 8.46 17.84 9.66
N ILE A 152 8.58 18.98 10.37
CA ILE A 152 9.58 19.16 11.44
C ILE A 152 9.34 18.14 12.56
N ASN A 153 8.09 17.92 12.95
CA ASN A 153 7.72 16.94 13.97
C ASN A 153 8.07 15.52 13.54
N ALA A 154 7.79 15.19 12.27
CA ALA A 154 8.11 13.90 11.67
C ALA A 154 9.64 13.67 11.59
N GLU A 155 10.40 14.68 11.17
CA GLU A 155 11.87 14.63 11.13
C GLU A 155 12.47 14.38 12.52
N LYS A 156 11.98 15.10 13.54
CA LYS A 156 12.39 14.88 14.95
C LYS A 156 12.05 13.46 15.42
N ALA A 157 10.86 12.95 15.08
CA ALA A 157 10.44 11.61 15.45
C ALA A 157 11.30 10.53 14.79
N LEU A 158 11.67 10.70 13.51
CA LEU A 158 12.54 9.79 12.77
C LEU A 158 13.98 9.82 13.32
N LYS A 159 14.57 11.01 13.52
CA LYS A 159 15.91 11.16 14.11
C LYS A 159 15.99 10.47 15.47
N LYS A 160 14.99 10.67 16.32
CA LYS A 160 14.92 9.98 17.62
C LYS A 160 14.84 8.45 17.48
N SER A 161 14.18 7.94 16.45
CA SER A 161 14.05 6.49 16.22
C SER A 161 15.33 5.88 15.67
N ILE A 162 16.06 6.58 14.82
CA ILE A 162 17.33 6.14 14.23
C ILE A 162 18.46 6.15 15.29
N HIS A 163 18.46 7.13 16.21
CA HIS A 163 19.47 7.20 17.29
C HIS A 163 19.21 6.23 18.46
N MET A 164 18.06 5.55 18.48
CA MET A 164 17.74 4.55 19.50
C MET A 164 18.01 3.10 19.04
N LEU A 165 18.44 2.91 17.79
CA LEU A 165 18.90 1.65 17.23
C LEU A 165 20.41 1.57 17.26
#